data_72e309157e6b09a8ea53da654aa099a9
#
_entry.id   72e309157e6b09a8ea53da654aa099a9
#
_cell.length_a   1.000
_cell.length_b   1.000
_cell.length_c   1.000
_cell.angle_alpha   90.00
_cell.angle_beta   90.00
_cell.angle_gamma   90.00
#
_symmetry.space_group_name_H-M   'P 1'
#
loop_
_entity.id
_entity.type
_entity.pdbx_description
1 polymer ?
#
loop_
_entity_poly.entity_id
_entity_poly.type
_entity_poly.pdbx_seq_one_letter_code
_entity_poly.pdbx_strand_id
1 'polypeptide(L)'
;MSQYVVMGVSGCGKSSVASLLAGRFGGVFLDADDFHPPENKAKMSAGIPLQDEDRKGWLLTLNHELKRRVDDQKSLFLACSALRQIYRDQLSEGLPELRFIYLKGSKELILERLQQRQNHFMPPSLIESQFATLEEPQDALTVSIKEPLPKIIDQLAHLISC
;
A
#
# COMPACT_ATOMS: atom_id res chain seq x y z
N MET A 1 17.47 -2.76 10.21
CA MET A 1 16.19 -2.07 10.28
C MET A 1 15.13 -2.79 9.48
N SER A 2 13.87 -2.44 9.68
CA SER A 2 12.76 -3.23 9.12
C SER A 2 12.15 -2.57 7.90
N GLN A 3 11.53 -3.39 7.04
CA GLN A 3 10.81 -2.91 5.87
C GLN A 3 9.33 -3.30 5.99
N TYR A 4 8.45 -2.36 5.67
CA TYR A 4 7.01 -2.52 5.77
C TYR A 4 6.33 -2.12 4.46
N VAL A 5 5.33 -2.89 4.07
CA VAL A 5 4.43 -2.52 2.98
C VAL A 5 3.09 -2.12 3.60
N VAL A 6 2.69 -0.87 3.40
CA VAL A 6 1.39 -0.35 3.83
C VAL A 6 0.42 -0.59 2.69
N MET A 7 -0.51 -1.53 2.87
CA MET A 7 -1.38 -2.02 1.81
C MET A 7 -2.86 -1.71 2.06
N GLY A 8 -3.64 -1.80 1.01
CA GLY A 8 -5.08 -1.60 1.04
C GLY A 8 -5.59 -1.04 -0.29
N VAL A 9 -6.90 -0.87 -0.38
CA VAL A 9 -7.53 -0.33 -1.59
C VAL A 9 -7.25 1.16 -1.75
N SER A 10 -7.47 1.69 -2.94
CA SER A 10 -7.36 3.13 -3.19
C SER A 10 -8.29 3.89 -2.25
N GLY A 11 -7.82 5.03 -1.76
CA GLY A 11 -8.59 5.87 -0.83
C GLY A 11 -8.50 5.47 0.63
N CYS A 12 -7.80 4.38 0.96
CA CYS A 12 -7.67 3.96 2.36
C CYS A 12 -6.61 4.75 3.15
N GLY A 13 -5.79 5.55 2.47
CA GLY A 13 -4.79 6.39 3.14
C GLY A 13 -3.39 5.81 3.22
N LYS A 14 -3.04 4.87 2.34
CA LYS A 14 -1.73 4.20 2.35
C LYS A 14 -0.55 5.17 2.36
N SER A 15 -0.56 6.13 1.43
CA SER A 15 0.57 7.07 1.30
C SER A 15 0.69 7.96 2.52
N SER A 16 -0.43 8.45 3.04
CA SER A 16 -0.44 9.27 4.26
C SER A 16 0.10 8.50 5.45
N VAL A 17 -0.37 7.27 5.64
CA VAL A 17 0.09 6.42 6.77
C VAL A 17 1.57 6.09 6.62
N ALA A 18 2.00 5.64 5.44
CA ALA A 18 3.41 5.28 5.22
C ALA A 18 4.34 6.48 5.43
N SER A 19 3.96 7.64 4.92
CA SER A 19 4.74 8.86 5.07
C SER A 19 4.85 9.29 6.54
N LEU A 20 3.76 9.26 7.29
CA LEU A 20 3.76 9.64 8.70
C LEU A 20 4.54 8.64 9.56
N LEU A 21 4.45 7.34 9.26
CA LEU A 21 5.25 6.34 9.96
C LEU A 21 6.74 6.55 9.69
N ALA A 22 7.10 6.81 8.43
CA ALA A 22 8.49 7.09 8.09
C ALA A 22 9.03 8.29 8.87
N GLY A 23 8.24 9.38 8.96
CA GLY A 23 8.62 10.55 9.75
C GLY A 23 8.79 10.22 11.23
N ARG A 24 7.87 9.44 11.79
CA ARG A 24 7.91 9.09 13.21
C ARG A 24 9.11 8.23 13.59
N PHE A 25 9.55 7.33 12.69
CA PHE A 25 10.66 6.42 12.95
C PHE A 25 11.97 6.88 12.32
N GLY A 26 12.01 8.07 11.74
CA GLY A 26 13.20 8.56 11.05
C GLY A 26 13.59 7.71 9.86
N GLY A 27 12.59 7.14 9.19
CA GLY A 27 12.78 6.18 8.10
C GLY A 27 12.57 6.77 6.72
N VAL A 28 12.43 5.89 5.74
CA VAL A 28 12.24 6.23 4.33
C VAL A 28 10.82 5.91 3.89
N PHE A 29 10.19 6.82 3.18
CA PHE A 29 8.90 6.61 2.54
C PHE A 29 9.09 6.41 1.03
N LEU A 30 8.48 5.35 0.49
CA LEU A 30 8.40 5.13 -0.95
C LEU A 30 6.95 4.91 -1.35
N ASP A 31 6.56 5.47 -2.50
CA ASP A 31 5.24 5.23 -3.08
C ASP A 31 5.42 4.30 -4.28
N ALA A 32 4.75 3.15 -4.24
CA ALA A 32 4.85 2.15 -5.30
C ALA A 32 4.36 2.68 -6.65
N ASP A 33 3.44 3.64 -6.64
CA ASP A 33 2.92 4.22 -7.87
C ASP A 33 4.01 4.94 -8.68
N ASP A 34 5.06 5.42 -8.01
CA ASP A 34 6.18 6.07 -8.69
C ASP A 34 7.02 5.10 -9.54
N PHE A 35 6.82 3.80 -9.33
CA PHE A 35 7.57 2.74 -10.02
C PHE A 35 6.79 2.07 -11.14
N HIS A 36 5.56 2.50 -11.42
CA HIS A 36 4.78 1.96 -12.54
C HIS A 36 5.40 2.37 -13.87
N PRO A 37 5.46 1.44 -14.85
CA PRO A 37 5.86 1.82 -16.21
C PRO A 37 4.81 2.72 -16.85
N PRO A 38 5.18 3.50 -17.90
CA PRO A 38 4.24 4.42 -18.56
C PRO A 38 2.95 3.75 -19.05
N GLU A 39 3.02 2.50 -19.51
CA GLU A 39 1.86 1.74 -19.97
C GLU A 39 0.82 1.57 -18.86
N ASN A 40 1.29 1.28 -17.64
CA ASN A 40 0.40 1.12 -16.49
C ASN A 40 -0.21 2.46 -16.09
N LYS A 41 0.57 3.52 -16.10
CA LYS A 41 0.08 4.86 -15.78
C LYS A 41 -1.00 5.30 -16.77
N ALA A 42 -0.82 5.00 -18.05
CA ALA A 42 -1.80 5.31 -19.08
C ALA A 42 -3.12 4.57 -18.84
N LYS A 43 -3.06 3.29 -18.51
CA LYS A 43 -4.27 2.50 -18.20
C LYS A 43 -5.00 3.06 -16.97
N MET A 44 -4.27 3.36 -15.91
CA MET A 44 -4.86 3.91 -14.68
C MET A 44 -5.54 5.25 -14.94
N SER A 45 -4.91 6.13 -15.72
CA SER A 45 -5.47 7.42 -16.09
C SER A 45 -6.74 7.28 -16.92
N ALA A 46 -6.84 6.24 -17.73
CA ALA A 46 -8.02 5.96 -18.56
C ALA A 46 -9.12 5.20 -17.79
N GLY A 47 -8.90 4.89 -16.51
CA GLY A 47 -9.86 4.14 -15.73
C GLY A 47 -9.88 2.64 -16.04
N ILE A 48 -8.83 2.13 -16.67
CA ILE A 48 -8.71 0.72 -17.04
C ILE A 48 -8.00 -0.04 -15.92
N PRO A 49 -8.62 -1.07 -15.31
CA PRO A 49 -7.97 -1.86 -14.28
C PRO A 49 -6.75 -2.59 -14.82
N LEU A 50 -5.69 -2.67 -14.00
CA LEU A 50 -4.49 -3.41 -14.35
C LEU A 50 -4.74 -4.92 -14.20
N GLN A 51 -4.22 -5.69 -15.15
CA GLN A 51 -4.20 -7.15 -15.09
C GLN A 51 -2.95 -7.63 -14.37
N ASP A 52 -2.91 -8.92 -13.99
CA ASP A 52 -1.75 -9.50 -13.32
C ASP A 52 -0.47 -9.32 -14.14
N GLU A 53 -0.57 -9.45 -15.47
CA GLU A 53 0.57 -9.27 -16.36
C GLU A 53 1.11 -7.83 -16.33
N ASP A 54 0.21 -6.85 -16.22
CA ASP A 54 0.61 -5.44 -16.14
C ASP A 54 1.40 -5.16 -14.87
N ARG A 55 1.10 -5.89 -13.80
CA ARG A 55 1.73 -5.69 -12.49
C ARG A 55 3.03 -6.45 -12.31
N LYS A 56 3.27 -7.48 -13.11
CA LYS A 56 4.41 -8.38 -12.89
C LYS A 56 5.76 -7.65 -12.93
N GLY A 57 6.00 -6.85 -13.95
CA GLY A 57 7.24 -6.08 -14.07
C GLY A 57 7.36 -5.01 -12.99
N TRP A 58 6.26 -4.38 -12.66
CA TRP A 58 6.18 -3.38 -11.60
C TRP A 58 6.54 -3.98 -10.23
N LEU A 59 5.94 -5.13 -9.89
CA LEU A 59 6.23 -5.82 -8.62
C LEU A 59 7.68 -6.30 -8.56
N LEU A 60 8.23 -6.74 -9.68
CA LEU A 60 9.64 -7.14 -9.74
C LEU A 60 10.55 -5.93 -9.48
N THR A 61 10.25 -4.78 -10.07
CA THR A 61 10.99 -3.54 -9.82
C THR A 61 10.94 -3.16 -8.35
N LEU A 62 9.77 -3.25 -7.73
CA LEU A 62 9.61 -2.96 -6.29
C LEU A 62 10.40 -3.95 -5.42
N ASN A 63 10.36 -5.23 -5.77
CA ASN A 63 11.12 -6.25 -5.05
C ASN A 63 12.63 -5.95 -5.10
N HIS A 64 13.14 -5.58 -6.28
CA HIS A 64 14.55 -5.21 -6.44
C HIS A 64 14.89 -3.96 -5.62
N GLU A 65 13.99 -2.98 -5.58
CA GLU A 65 14.20 -1.77 -4.79
C GLU A 65 14.29 -2.08 -3.29
N LEU A 66 13.40 -2.95 -2.81
CA LEU A 66 13.43 -3.39 -1.41
C LEU A 66 14.72 -4.15 -1.09
N LYS A 67 15.14 -5.05 -1.97
CA LYS A 67 16.39 -5.81 -1.78
C LYS A 67 17.62 -4.91 -1.75
N ARG A 68 17.63 -3.90 -2.60
CA ARG A 68 18.73 -2.93 -2.65
C ARG A 68 18.90 -2.17 -1.34
N ARG A 69 17.81 -2.00 -0.59
CA ARG A 69 17.77 -1.21 0.65
C ARG A 69 17.73 -2.05 1.92
N VAL A 70 17.87 -3.36 1.81
CA VAL A 70 17.71 -4.25 2.97
C VAL A 70 18.72 -3.99 4.07
N ASP A 71 19.93 -3.52 3.72
CA ASP A 71 21.01 -3.22 4.67
C ASP A 71 21.02 -1.78 5.13
N ASP A 72 20.06 -0.96 4.71
CA ASP A 72 19.97 0.43 5.12
C ASP A 72 19.72 0.52 6.63
N GLN A 73 20.30 1.53 7.26
CA GLN A 73 20.15 1.79 8.69
C GLN A 73 18.76 2.26 9.08
N LYS A 74 17.96 2.69 8.11
CA LYS A 74 16.65 3.27 8.36
C LYS A 74 15.55 2.28 7.98
N SER A 75 14.46 2.29 8.75
CA SER A 75 13.26 1.53 8.37
C SER A 75 12.64 2.13 7.11
N LEU A 76 12.00 1.28 6.31
CA LEU A 76 11.39 1.68 5.06
C LEU A 76 9.89 1.37 5.09
N PHE A 77 9.08 2.33 4.62
CA PHE A 77 7.64 2.19 4.52
C PHE A 77 7.23 2.41 3.08
N LEU A 78 6.79 1.35 2.42
CA LEU A 78 6.34 1.37 1.02
C LEU A 78 4.82 1.37 0.98
N ALA A 79 4.22 2.38 0.34
CA ALA A 79 2.79 2.40 0.09
C ALA A 79 2.52 1.63 -1.21
N CYS A 80 1.81 0.52 -1.12
CA CYS A 80 1.51 -0.35 -2.26
C CYS A 80 0.19 -1.08 -2.02
N SER A 81 -0.72 -1.07 -2.99
CA SER A 81 -2.03 -1.72 -2.83
C SER A 81 -1.93 -3.20 -2.46
N ALA A 82 -1.06 -3.97 -3.13
CA ALA A 82 -0.75 -5.38 -2.81
C ALA A 82 -2.00 -6.22 -2.54
N LEU A 83 -3.02 -6.10 -3.39
CA LEU A 83 -4.37 -6.60 -3.10
C LEU A 83 -4.48 -8.13 -3.11
N ARG A 84 -3.68 -8.82 -3.93
CA ARG A 84 -3.74 -10.28 -4.02
C ARG A 84 -2.55 -10.91 -3.33
N GLN A 85 -2.75 -12.11 -2.82
CA GLN A 85 -1.67 -12.86 -2.16
C GLN A 85 -0.47 -13.07 -3.09
N ILE A 86 -0.72 -13.34 -4.38
CA ILE A 86 0.36 -13.51 -5.34
C ILE A 86 1.21 -12.25 -5.49
N TYR A 87 0.61 -11.06 -5.38
CA TYR A 87 1.35 -9.80 -5.42
C TYR A 87 2.24 -9.67 -4.19
N ARG A 88 1.72 -10.02 -3.02
CA ARG A 88 2.49 -9.98 -1.77
C ARG A 88 3.63 -10.99 -1.80
N ASP A 89 3.38 -12.17 -2.38
CA ASP A 89 4.42 -13.19 -2.54
C ASP A 89 5.54 -12.69 -3.44
N GLN A 90 5.20 -12.02 -4.54
CA GLN A 90 6.19 -11.45 -5.46
C GLN A 90 7.00 -10.34 -4.81
N LEU A 91 6.36 -9.49 -4.00
CA LEU A 91 7.07 -8.45 -3.25
C LEU A 91 8.02 -9.04 -2.22
N SER A 92 7.63 -10.13 -1.58
CA SER A 92 8.34 -10.75 -0.47
C SER A 92 9.44 -11.71 -0.89
N GLU A 93 9.54 -12.05 -2.15
CA GLU A 93 10.50 -13.06 -2.62
C GLU A 93 11.92 -12.66 -2.23
N GLY A 94 12.59 -13.53 -1.47
CA GLY A 94 13.94 -13.26 -0.98
C GLY A 94 14.01 -12.25 0.15
N LEU A 95 12.87 -11.86 0.73
CA LEU A 95 12.78 -10.86 1.80
C LEU A 95 11.98 -11.44 2.99
N PRO A 96 12.55 -12.36 3.76
CA PRO A 96 11.81 -13.03 4.84
C PRO A 96 11.39 -12.08 5.98
N GLU A 97 12.05 -10.93 6.10
CA GLU A 97 11.75 -9.95 7.15
C GLU A 97 10.76 -8.88 6.72
N LEU A 98 10.28 -8.92 5.46
CA LEU A 98 9.29 -7.94 4.99
C LEU A 98 7.96 -8.17 5.70
N ARG A 99 7.37 -7.11 6.23
CA ARG A 99 6.10 -7.16 6.95
C ARG A 99 5.06 -6.30 6.26
N PHE A 100 3.79 -6.71 6.38
CA PHE A 100 2.67 -5.98 5.78
C PHE A 100 1.83 -5.31 6.84
N ILE A 101 1.38 -4.10 6.55
CA ILE A 101 0.43 -3.33 7.36
C ILE A 101 -0.82 -3.16 6.51
N TYR A 102 -1.94 -3.70 6.95
CA TYR A 102 -3.19 -3.66 6.20
C TYR A 102 -4.14 -2.62 6.78
N LEU A 103 -4.50 -1.64 5.93
CA LEU A 103 -5.45 -0.60 6.28
C LEU A 103 -6.84 -1.06 5.82
N LYS A 104 -7.63 -1.54 6.78
CA LYS A 104 -8.93 -2.16 6.50
C LYS A 104 -10.06 -1.18 6.63
N GLY A 105 -10.91 -1.10 5.58
CA GLY A 105 -12.12 -0.30 5.60
C GLY A 105 -13.19 -0.88 4.69
N SER A 106 -14.45 -0.55 4.96
CA SER A 106 -15.55 -1.00 4.12
C SER A 106 -15.58 -0.20 2.81
N LYS A 107 -16.21 -0.80 1.79
CA LYS A 107 -16.41 -0.13 0.51
C LYS A 107 -17.17 1.18 0.68
N GLU A 108 -18.20 1.19 1.53
CA GLU A 108 -19.01 2.36 1.81
C GLU A 108 -18.18 3.49 2.39
N LEU A 109 -17.31 3.17 3.35
CA LEU A 109 -16.43 4.16 3.96
C LEU A 109 -15.45 4.75 2.96
N ILE A 110 -14.86 3.90 2.11
CA ILE A 110 -13.92 4.34 1.09
C ILE A 110 -14.61 5.27 0.09
N LEU A 111 -15.80 4.89 -0.39
CA LEU A 111 -16.55 5.72 -1.34
C LEU A 111 -16.90 7.07 -0.73
N GLU A 112 -17.33 7.09 0.54
CA GLU A 112 -17.63 8.33 1.25
C GLU A 112 -16.41 9.25 1.32
N ARG A 113 -15.25 8.70 1.65
CA ARG A 113 -14.01 9.48 1.75
C ARG A 113 -13.56 10.04 0.40
N LEU A 114 -13.71 9.27 -0.67
CA LEU A 114 -13.37 9.74 -2.01
C LEU A 114 -14.27 10.87 -2.47
N GLN A 115 -15.55 10.85 -2.12
CA GLN A 115 -16.48 11.92 -2.45
C GLN A 115 -16.13 13.23 -1.76
N GLN A 116 -15.50 13.17 -0.58
CA GLN A 116 -15.09 14.36 0.18
C GLN A 116 -13.80 14.99 -0.35
N ARG A 117 -13.05 14.29 -1.19
CA ARG A 117 -11.79 14.80 -1.77
C ARG A 117 -12.07 15.52 -3.08
N GLN A 118 -11.93 16.83 -3.09
CA GLN A 118 -12.28 17.66 -4.25
C GLN A 118 -11.32 17.50 -5.43
N ASN A 119 -10.04 17.18 -5.16
CA ASN A 119 -9.01 17.09 -6.19
C ASN A 119 -8.63 15.65 -6.53
N HIS A 120 -9.30 14.69 -5.95
CA HIS A 120 -9.02 13.29 -6.19
C HIS A 120 -10.14 12.69 -7.04
N PHE A 121 -9.80 12.29 -8.26
CA PHE A 121 -10.75 11.66 -9.15
C PHE A 121 -10.44 10.19 -9.32
N MET A 122 -11.34 9.33 -8.85
CA MET A 122 -11.28 7.90 -9.12
C MET A 122 -12.71 7.42 -9.37
N PRO A 123 -12.98 6.81 -10.54
CA PRO A 123 -14.32 6.32 -10.83
C PRO A 123 -14.74 5.24 -9.82
N PRO A 124 -16.01 5.23 -9.37
CA PRO A 124 -16.50 4.18 -8.46
C PRO A 124 -16.27 2.76 -8.99
N SER A 125 -16.26 2.57 -10.31
CA SER A 125 -16.00 1.26 -10.91
C SER A 125 -14.60 0.73 -10.57
N LEU A 126 -13.59 1.61 -10.43
CA LEU A 126 -12.25 1.19 -10.02
C LEU A 126 -12.23 0.74 -8.57
N ILE A 127 -12.99 1.40 -7.70
CA ILE A 127 -13.11 1.00 -6.30
C ILE A 127 -13.75 -0.39 -6.20
N GLU A 128 -14.83 -0.63 -6.94
CA GLU A 128 -15.46 -1.95 -6.97
C GLU A 128 -14.50 -3.02 -7.49
N SER A 129 -13.75 -2.72 -8.53
CA SER A 129 -12.73 -3.60 -9.08
C SER A 129 -11.68 -3.96 -8.02
N GLN A 130 -11.23 -2.97 -7.22
CA GLN A 130 -10.24 -3.21 -6.18
C GLN A 130 -10.78 -4.09 -5.06
N PHE A 131 -12.02 -3.88 -4.62
CA PHE A 131 -12.62 -4.75 -3.61
C PHE A 131 -12.85 -6.17 -4.15
N ALA A 132 -13.19 -6.31 -5.43
CA ALA A 132 -13.32 -7.63 -6.05
C ALA A 132 -11.97 -8.35 -6.15
N THR A 133 -10.89 -7.61 -6.30
CA THR A 133 -9.52 -8.15 -6.40
C THR A 133 -8.91 -8.43 -5.03
N LEU A 134 -9.32 -7.71 -4.00
CA LEU A 134 -8.73 -7.79 -2.66
C LEU A 134 -8.86 -9.18 -2.06
N GLU A 135 -7.73 -9.76 -1.71
CA GLU A 135 -7.62 -10.96 -0.87
C GLU A 135 -7.05 -10.49 0.46
N GLU A 136 -7.87 -10.46 1.51
CA GLU A 136 -7.44 -9.93 2.78
C GLU A 136 -6.29 -10.75 3.36
N PRO A 137 -5.20 -10.10 3.82
CA PRO A 137 -4.07 -10.83 4.40
C PRO A 137 -4.43 -11.38 5.79
N GLN A 138 -3.86 -12.54 6.13
CA GLN A 138 -4.10 -13.18 7.43
C GLN A 138 -3.00 -12.89 8.43
N ASP A 139 -1.81 -12.56 7.95
CA ASP A 139 -0.60 -12.39 8.78
C ASP A 139 -0.08 -10.95 8.80
N ALA A 140 -0.90 -9.98 8.43
CA ALA A 140 -0.53 -8.57 8.43
C ALA A 140 -0.92 -7.89 9.74
N LEU A 141 -0.24 -6.79 10.05
CA LEU A 141 -0.68 -5.87 11.10
C LEU A 141 -1.89 -5.12 10.56
N THR A 142 -3.08 -5.42 11.06
CA THR A 142 -4.33 -4.88 10.53
C THR A 142 -4.89 -3.82 11.45
N VAL A 143 -5.22 -2.65 10.89
CA VAL A 143 -5.89 -1.56 11.61
C VAL A 143 -7.11 -1.08 10.84
N SER A 144 -8.13 -0.63 11.56
CA SER A 144 -9.34 -0.08 10.95
C SER A 144 -9.12 1.40 10.61
N ILE A 145 -9.50 1.78 9.38
CA ILE A 145 -9.41 3.18 8.95
C ILE A 145 -10.62 4.02 9.38
N LYS A 146 -11.54 3.44 10.17
CA LYS A 146 -12.62 4.22 10.80
C LYS A 146 -12.06 5.22 11.79
N GLU A 147 -10.93 4.91 12.41
CA GLU A 147 -10.30 5.78 13.39
C GLU A 147 -9.65 7.00 12.71
N PRO A 148 -9.50 8.11 13.43
CA PRO A 148 -8.78 9.26 12.90
C PRO A 148 -7.32 8.91 12.62
N LEU A 149 -6.72 9.58 11.64
CA LEU A 149 -5.35 9.30 11.20
C LEU A 149 -4.33 9.31 12.34
N PRO A 150 -4.32 10.30 13.27
CA PRO A 150 -3.37 10.27 14.39
C PRO A 150 -3.47 9.00 15.24
N LYS A 151 -4.69 8.51 15.46
CA LYS A 151 -4.92 7.30 16.24
C LYS A 151 -4.43 6.05 15.51
N ILE A 152 -4.62 6.00 14.19
CA ILE A 152 -4.09 4.91 13.36
C ILE A 152 -2.56 4.87 13.50
N ILE A 153 -1.90 6.02 13.38
CA ILE A 153 -0.45 6.11 13.49
C ILE A 153 0.02 5.66 14.88
N ASP A 154 -0.64 6.10 15.94
CA ASP A 154 -0.28 5.68 17.30
C ASP A 154 -0.42 4.17 17.49
N GLN A 155 -1.50 3.58 16.99
CA GLN A 155 -1.71 2.14 17.08
C GLN A 155 -0.62 1.36 16.34
N LEU A 156 -0.29 1.79 15.12
CA LEU A 156 0.74 1.13 14.32
C LEU A 156 2.13 1.32 14.93
N ALA A 157 2.43 2.52 15.42
CA ALA A 157 3.71 2.79 16.07
C ALA A 157 3.91 1.88 17.29
N HIS A 158 2.85 1.66 18.08
CA HIS A 158 2.90 0.74 19.21
C HIS A 158 3.17 -0.70 18.77
N LEU A 159 2.46 -1.17 17.73
CA LEU A 159 2.63 -2.53 17.20
C LEU A 159 4.03 -2.74 16.61
N ILE A 160 4.56 -1.74 15.94
CA ILE A 160 5.89 -1.82 15.31
C ILE A 160 6.99 -1.83 16.37
N SER A 161 6.81 -1.08 17.46
CA SER A 161 7.80 -0.95 18.53
C SER A 161 7.87 -2.14 19.45
N CYS A 162 6.88 -3.03 19.40
CA CYS A 162 6.85 -4.23 20.27
C CYS A 162 7.69 -5.39 19.72
#